data_4d576a71180882150428cfa4a35c703f
#
_entry.id   4d576a71180882150428cfa4a35c703f
#
_cell.length_a   1.000
_cell.length_b   1.000
_cell.length_c   1.000
_cell.angle_alpha   90.00
_cell.angle_beta   90.00
_cell.angle_gamma   90.00
#
_symmetry.space_group_name_H-M   'P 1'
#
loop_
_entity.id
_entity.type
_entity.pdbx_description
1 polymer ?
#
loop_
_entity_poly.entity_id
_entity_poly.type
_entity_poly.pdbx_seq_one_letter_code
_entity_poly.pdbx_strand_id
1 'polypeptide(L)'
;SKATDATSYHSGAFWGRANAWYMLALVDVLELMPASNTNYSTLKGYLEKLAARIASYQNADGTWYQVLDQKDNALDGNYEESSCSALFTAAYLKALRLKLLESSKYETMAKKAYVALVNKFMAYDKDDNNKIQILGSCCSAGLGTNNNKLRNGSRSYYINGDDAKAVTGENTGYYYTEGKVLGGFIMAATEYERAYQNQDSKQILFARDLAPSYDFT
;
A
#
# COMPACT_ATOMS: atom_id res chain seq x y z
N SER A 1 23.65 -7.33 -0.99
CA SER A 1 22.81 -6.59 -0.04
C SER A 1 23.36 -6.80 1.37
N LYS A 2 23.59 -5.73 2.11
CA LYS A 2 23.92 -5.86 3.52
C LYS A 2 22.60 -5.74 4.28
N ALA A 3 22.00 -6.89 4.59
CA ALA A 3 20.99 -6.96 5.62
C ALA A 3 21.58 -6.39 6.92
N THR A 4 20.79 -5.73 7.73
CA THR A 4 21.23 -5.21 9.03
C THR A 4 21.57 -6.33 10.01
N ASP A 5 21.18 -7.55 9.69
CA ASP A 5 21.56 -8.79 10.35
C ASP A 5 22.07 -9.77 9.30
N ALA A 6 23.35 -10.09 9.35
CA ALA A 6 24.00 -11.01 8.41
C ALA A 6 23.50 -12.46 8.53
N THR A 7 22.75 -12.79 9.56
CA THR A 7 22.20 -14.12 9.81
C THR A 7 20.75 -14.27 9.36
N SER A 8 19.96 -13.18 9.36
CA SER A 8 18.54 -13.21 9.05
C SER A 8 18.17 -12.70 7.66
N TYR A 9 19.07 -12.02 6.98
CA TYR A 9 18.88 -11.46 5.61
C TYR A 9 17.67 -10.52 5.46
N HIS A 10 17.15 -9.94 6.54
CA HIS A 10 16.06 -8.98 6.52
C HIS A 10 16.49 -7.59 7.01
N SER A 11 15.71 -6.57 6.69
CA SER A 11 15.89 -5.23 7.22
C SER A 11 15.48 -5.16 8.70
N GLY A 12 16.05 -4.20 9.43
CA GLY A 12 15.69 -3.96 10.84
C GLY A 12 14.33 -3.28 11.04
N ALA A 13 13.62 -2.93 9.95
CA ALA A 13 12.32 -2.29 9.99
C ALA A 13 11.40 -2.91 8.93
N PHE A 14 10.10 -2.96 9.19
CA PHE A 14 9.11 -3.53 8.27
C PHE A 14 8.63 -2.45 7.29
N TRP A 15 9.32 -2.31 6.19
CA TRP A 15 8.96 -1.36 5.14
C TRP A 15 7.65 -1.77 4.45
N GLY A 16 6.65 -0.86 4.48
CA GLY A 16 5.29 -1.12 4.01
C GLY A 16 5.22 -1.59 2.58
N ARG A 17 5.84 -0.87 1.62
CA ARG A 17 5.79 -1.22 0.20
C ARG A 17 6.40 -2.59 -0.11
N ALA A 18 7.49 -2.98 0.54
CA ALA A 18 8.08 -4.29 0.31
C ALA A 18 7.14 -5.43 0.74
N ASN A 19 6.51 -5.29 1.91
CA ASN A 19 5.50 -6.23 2.40
C ASN A 19 4.25 -6.24 1.51
N ALA A 20 3.86 -5.09 0.98
CA ALA A 20 2.70 -4.97 0.10
C ALA A 20 2.93 -5.68 -1.25
N TRP A 21 4.09 -5.52 -1.86
CA TRP A 21 4.47 -6.28 -3.06
C TRP A 21 4.47 -7.79 -2.81
N TYR A 22 5.00 -8.21 -1.66
CA TYR A 22 5.01 -9.63 -1.32
C TYR A 22 3.59 -10.19 -1.13
N MET A 23 2.71 -9.44 -0.44
CA MET A 23 1.32 -9.85 -0.25
C MET A 23 0.57 -9.95 -1.58
N LEU A 24 0.73 -8.96 -2.45
CA LEU A 24 0.09 -8.95 -3.77
C LEU A 24 0.60 -10.10 -4.64
N ALA A 25 1.91 -10.35 -4.64
CA ALA A 25 2.49 -11.47 -5.37
C ALA A 25 1.95 -12.83 -4.89
N LEU A 26 1.75 -13.02 -3.59
CA LEU A 26 1.12 -14.24 -3.07
C LEU A 26 -0.30 -14.43 -3.62
N VAL A 27 -1.09 -13.35 -3.65
CA VAL A 27 -2.47 -13.39 -4.19
C VAL A 27 -2.46 -13.70 -5.69
N ASP A 28 -1.58 -13.05 -6.45
CA ASP A 28 -1.46 -13.23 -7.90
C ASP A 28 -1.04 -14.66 -8.26
N VAL A 29 -0.07 -15.21 -7.54
CA VAL A 29 0.37 -16.60 -7.73
C VAL A 29 -0.75 -17.58 -7.39
N LEU A 30 -1.45 -17.37 -6.27
CA LEU A 30 -2.55 -18.25 -5.84
C LEU A 30 -3.77 -18.20 -6.77
N GLU A 31 -4.01 -17.07 -7.46
CA GLU A 31 -5.05 -17.00 -8.48
C GLU A 31 -4.80 -17.93 -9.67
N LEU A 32 -3.54 -18.05 -10.07
CA LEU A 32 -3.13 -18.83 -11.25
C LEU A 32 -2.70 -20.27 -10.92
N MET A 33 -2.33 -20.54 -9.67
CA MET A 33 -1.83 -21.84 -9.25
C MET A 33 -3.00 -22.82 -9.04
N PRO A 34 -2.99 -24.01 -9.65
CA PRO A 34 -3.98 -25.03 -9.36
C PRO A 34 -3.98 -25.44 -7.90
N ALA A 35 -5.17 -25.58 -7.29
CA ALA A 35 -5.29 -25.98 -5.89
C ALA A 35 -4.69 -27.38 -5.60
N SER A 36 -4.52 -28.21 -6.63
CA SER A 36 -3.85 -29.50 -6.55
C SER A 36 -2.32 -29.42 -6.48
N ASN A 37 -1.74 -28.24 -6.68
CA ASN A 37 -0.29 -28.06 -6.56
C ASN A 37 0.16 -28.27 -5.12
N THR A 38 1.23 -29.02 -4.92
CA THR A 38 1.75 -29.39 -3.59
C THR A 38 2.14 -28.19 -2.73
N ASN A 39 2.48 -27.05 -3.33
CA ASN A 39 2.84 -25.82 -2.61
C ASN A 39 1.67 -24.87 -2.37
N TYR A 40 0.47 -25.17 -2.90
CA TYR A 40 -0.68 -24.25 -2.80
C TYR A 40 -1.06 -23.94 -1.35
N SER A 41 -1.19 -24.98 -0.52
CA SER A 41 -1.53 -24.82 0.89
C SER A 41 -0.46 -24.05 1.68
N THR A 42 0.80 -24.25 1.35
CA THR A 42 1.92 -23.53 1.98
C THR A 42 1.87 -22.05 1.66
N LEU A 43 1.71 -21.67 0.37
CA LEU A 43 1.61 -20.28 -0.05
C LEU A 43 0.35 -19.61 0.50
N LYS A 44 -0.78 -20.32 0.51
CA LYS A 44 -2.00 -19.82 1.14
C LYS A 44 -1.81 -19.55 2.63
N GLY A 45 -1.13 -20.45 3.36
CA GLY A 45 -0.80 -20.24 4.77
C GLY A 45 0.13 -19.04 5.00
N TYR A 46 1.06 -18.73 4.06
CA TYR A 46 1.85 -17.51 4.13
C TYR A 46 1.00 -16.26 3.92
N LEU A 47 0.08 -16.29 2.95
CA LEU A 47 -0.86 -15.18 2.73
C LEU A 47 -1.72 -14.92 3.98
N GLU A 48 -2.29 -15.96 4.57
CA GLU A 48 -3.16 -15.84 5.76
C GLU A 48 -2.42 -15.24 6.96
N LYS A 49 -1.19 -15.68 7.21
CA LYS A 49 -0.35 -15.16 8.30
C LYS A 49 0.04 -13.70 8.04
N LEU A 50 0.46 -13.39 6.81
CA LEU A 50 0.84 -12.04 6.43
C LEU A 50 -0.36 -11.10 6.52
N ALA A 51 -1.52 -11.49 5.97
CA ALA A 51 -2.74 -10.70 6.01
C ALA A 51 -3.16 -10.40 7.45
N ALA A 52 -3.15 -11.38 8.34
CA ALA A 52 -3.48 -11.16 9.74
C ALA A 52 -2.55 -10.13 10.40
N ARG A 53 -1.25 -10.19 10.09
CA ARG A 53 -0.27 -9.25 10.64
C ARG A 53 -0.42 -7.85 10.05
N ILE A 54 -0.58 -7.72 8.74
CA ILE A 54 -0.81 -6.44 8.07
C ILE A 54 -2.09 -5.77 8.55
N ALA A 55 -3.18 -6.53 8.75
CA ALA A 55 -4.42 -5.98 9.31
C ALA A 55 -4.22 -5.39 10.70
N SER A 56 -3.37 -5.99 11.54
CA SER A 56 -3.08 -5.46 12.89
C SER A 56 -2.30 -4.13 12.86
N TYR A 57 -1.69 -3.79 11.75
CA TYR A 57 -0.97 -2.53 11.55
C TYR A 57 -1.82 -1.44 10.88
N GLN A 58 -3.06 -1.72 10.47
CA GLN A 58 -3.91 -0.72 9.87
C GLN A 58 -4.22 0.40 10.86
N ASN A 59 -4.12 1.63 10.39
CA ASN A 59 -4.49 2.82 11.17
C ASN A 59 -6.00 2.95 11.33
N ALA A 60 -6.41 3.77 12.30
CA ALA A 60 -7.81 4.02 12.57
C ALA A 60 -8.57 4.62 11.38
N ASP A 61 -7.90 5.32 10.47
CA ASP A 61 -8.48 5.88 9.25
C ASP A 61 -8.51 4.92 8.05
N GLY A 62 -7.81 3.80 8.12
CA GLY A 62 -7.79 2.78 7.07
C GLY A 62 -6.48 2.68 6.29
N THR A 63 -5.50 3.54 6.56
CA THR A 63 -4.19 3.57 5.89
C THR A 63 -3.13 2.74 6.62
N TRP A 64 -1.91 2.70 6.07
CA TRP A 64 -0.73 2.11 6.71
C TRP A 64 0.46 3.07 6.66
N TYR A 65 1.30 3.00 7.68
CA TYR A 65 2.54 3.76 7.75
C TYR A 65 3.65 3.18 6.86
N GLN A 66 4.62 4.05 6.52
CA GLN A 66 5.85 3.69 5.81
C GLN A 66 6.61 2.55 6.52
N VAL A 67 6.73 2.62 7.84
CA VAL A 67 7.28 1.56 8.70
C VAL A 67 6.14 1.00 9.55
N LEU A 68 5.74 -0.23 9.24
CA LEU A 68 4.49 -0.83 9.71
C LEU A 68 4.45 -1.13 11.21
N ASP A 69 5.53 -1.66 11.75
CA ASP A 69 5.62 -2.19 13.11
C ASP A 69 5.85 -1.12 14.19
N GLN A 70 5.88 0.15 13.78
CA GLN A 70 6.21 1.27 14.66
C GLN A 70 5.28 2.47 14.47
N LYS A 71 4.00 2.20 14.26
CA LYS A 71 2.97 3.21 13.99
C LYS A 71 2.79 4.22 15.13
N ASP A 72 3.03 3.82 16.36
CA ASP A 72 2.80 4.66 17.54
C ASP A 72 3.88 5.74 17.75
N ASN A 73 4.91 5.75 16.93
CA ASN A 73 6.03 6.70 16.97
C ASN A 73 5.94 7.77 15.89
N ALA A 74 4.76 8.35 15.69
CA ALA A 74 4.57 9.46 14.75
C ALA A 74 5.49 10.68 15.04
N LEU A 75 5.98 10.79 16.29
CA LEU A 75 6.89 11.86 16.73
C LEU A 75 8.25 11.88 16.02
N ASP A 76 8.67 10.78 15.40
CA ASP A 76 9.96 10.69 14.69
C ASP A 76 9.83 10.77 13.17
N GLY A 77 8.65 11.18 12.67
CA GLY A 77 8.42 11.45 11.26
C GLY A 77 7.97 10.23 10.44
N ASN A 78 7.56 9.12 11.07
CA ASN A 78 6.89 8.04 10.34
C ASN A 78 5.56 8.56 9.77
N TYR A 79 5.30 8.29 8.50
CA TYR A 79 4.16 8.87 7.79
C TYR A 79 3.28 7.78 7.18
N GLU A 80 2.02 8.09 6.97
CA GLU A 80 1.09 7.24 6.23
C GLU A 80 1.46 7.24 4.76
N GLU A 81 1.67 6.03 4.22
CA GLU A 81 2.29 5.87 2.92
C GLU A 81 1.29 5.35 1.89
N SER A 82 1.09 6.12 0.83
CA SER A 82 0.03 5.87 -0.14
C SER A 82 0.23 4.61 -0.97
N SER A 83 1.46 4.31 -1.38
CA SER A 83 1.70 3.16 -2.26
C SER A 83 1.53 1.83 -1.55
N CYS A 84 2.01 1.69 -0.31
CA CYS A 84 1.77 0.46 0.45
C CYS A 84 0.30 0.31 0.81
N SER A 85 -0.36 1.41 1.18
CA SER A 85 -1.80 1.42 1.45
C SER A 85 -2.60 0.98 0.23
N ALA A 86 -2.27 1.47 -0.97
CA ALA A 86 -2.93 1.07 -2.20
C ALA A 86 -2.71 -0.41 -2.55
N LEU A 87 -1.46 -0.88 -2.46
CA LEU A 87 -1.12 -2.27 -2.76
C LEU A 87 -1.74 -3.26 -1.75
N PHE A 88 -1.75 -2.94 -0.44
CA PHE A 88 -2.45 -3.75 0.55
C PHE A 88 -3.94 -3.80 0.28
N THR A 89 -4.55 -2.65 -0.03
CA THR A 89 -5.97 -2.58 -0.38
C THR A 89 -6.28 -3.46 -1.58
N ALA A 90 -5.50 -3.37 -2.65
CA ALA A 90 -5.64 -4.22 -3.84
C ALA A 90 -5.51 -5.71 -3.49
N ALA A 91 -4.49 -6.07 -2.71
CA ALA A 91 -4.26 -7.45 -2.31
C ALA A 91 -5.39 -8.02 -1.46
N TYR A 92 -5.91 -7.27 -0.47
CA TYR A 92 -7.06 -7.69 0.32
C TYR A 92 -8.33 -7.86 -0.52
N LEU A 93 -8.68 -6.86 -1.32
CA LEU A 93 -9.87 -6.89 -2.16
C LEU A 93 -9.81 -8.07 -3.15
N LYS A 94 -8.68 -8.28 -3.80
CA LYS A 94 -8.45 -9.40 -4.70
C LYS A 94 -8.54 -10.75 -3.98
N ALA A 95 -7.90 -10.88 -2.83
CA ALA A 95 -7.93 -12.10 -2.03
C ALA A 95 -9.34 -12.44 -1.53
N LEU A 96 -10.13 -11.42 -1.18
CA LEU A 96 -11.55 -11.58 -0.80
C LEU A 96 -12.39 -12.06 -1.98
N ARG A 97 -12.25 -11.43 -3.15
CA ARG A 97 -12.94 -11.85 -4.38
C ARG A 97 -12.63 -13.29 -4.77
N LEU A 98 -11.38 -13.69 -4.62
CA LEU A 98 -10.90 -15.06 -4.89
C LEU A 98 -11.21 -16.05 -3.75
N LYS A 99 -11.82 -15.62 -2.66
CA LYS A 99 -12.10 -16.42 -1.46
C LYS A 99 -10.85 -17.05 -0.83
N LEU A 100 -9.70 -16.40 -1.00
CA LEU A 100 -8.44 -16.79 -0.36
C LEU A 100 -8.40 -16.32 1.11
N LEU A 101 -9.12 -15.25 1.45
CA LEU A 101 -9.28 -14.70 2.79
C LEU A 101 -10.76 -14.66 3.19
N GLU A 102 -11.03 -14.70 4.49
CA GLU A 102 -12.38 -14.67 5.05
C GLU A 102 -13.00 -13.29 5.04
N SER A 103 -14.16 -13.12 4.37
CA SER A 103 -14.86 -11.83 4.29
C SER A 103 -15.25 -11.28 5.66
N SER A 104 -15.69 -12.13 6.58
CA SER A 104 -16.06 -11.75 7.95
C SER A 104 -14.93 -11.05 8.72
N LYS A 105 -13.67 -11.33 8.37
CA LYS A 105 -12.50 -10.76 9.05
C LYS A 105 -11.96 -9.51 8.36
N TYR A 106 -12.01 -9.44 7.03
CA TYR A 106 -11.21 -8.48 6.29
C TYR A 106 -12.02 -7.53 5.40
N GLU A 107 -13.29 -7.81 5.12
CA GLU A 107 -14.05 -7.01 4.15
C GLU A 107 -14.25 -5.56 4.60
N THR A 108 -14.68 -5.36 5.86
CA THR A 108 -14.91 -4.01 6.39
C THR A 108 -13.63 -3.18 6.38
N MET A 109 -12.50 -3.77 6.78
CA MET A 109 -11.22 -3.07 6.79
C MET A 109 -10.71 -2.76 5.36
N ALA A 110 -10.93 -3.66 4.41
CA ALA A 110 -10.53 -3.46 3.02
C ALA A 110 -11.34 -2.35 2.34
N LYS A 111 -12.67 -2.32 2.58
CA LYS A 111 -13.54 -1.22 2.12
C LYS A 111 -13.11 0.12 2.71
N LYS A 112 -12.85 0.16 4.02
CA LYS A 112 -12.36 1.35 4.70
C LYS A 112 -11.03 1.83 4.12
N ALA A 113 -10.11 0.90 3.85
CA ALA A 113 -8.84 1.23 3.22
C ALA A 113 -9.04 1.90 1.85
N TYR A 114 -9.92 1.37 1.01
CA TYR A 114 -10.20 1.97 -0.29
C TYR A 114 -10.75 3.41 -0.17
N VAL A 115 -11.69 3.63 0.73
CA VAL A 115 -12.22 4.99 1.00
C VAL A 115 -11.12 5.93 1.48
N ALA A 116 -10.23 5.44 2.37
CA ALA A 116 -9.10 6.22 2.85
C ALA A 116 -8.11 6.60 1.73
N LEU A 117 -7.84 5.67 0.78
CA LEU A 117 -6.99 5.97 -0.37
C LEU A 117 -7.49 7.18 -1.15
N VAL A 118 -8.79 7.16 -1.48
CA VAL A 118 -9.41 8.22 -2.28
C VAL A 118 -9.40 9.55 -1.51
N ASN A 119 -9.85 9.52 -0.27
CA ASN A 119 -10.03 10.75 0.51
C ASN A 119 -8.74 11.40 0.97
N LYS A 120 -7.66 10.62 1.13
CA LYS A 120 -6.44 11.11 1.76
C LYS A 120 -5.30 11.36 0.80
N PHE A 121 -5.18 10.55 -0.24
CA PHE A 121 -4.01 10.58 -1.10
C PHE A 121 -4.27 11.08 -2.52
N MET A 122 -5.52 11.12 -2.96
CA MET A 122 -5.87 11.69 -4.26
C MET A 122 -6.06 13.19 -4.14
N ALA A 123 -5.45 13.93 -5.06
CA ALA A 123 -5.63 15.36 -5.21
C ALA A 123 -5.76 15.71 -6.69
N TYR A 124 -6.41 16.82 -7.00
CA TYR A 124 -6.34 17.39 -8.33
C TYR A 124 -5.09 18.26 -8.47
N ASP A 125 -4.55 18.27 -9.67
CA ASP A 125 -3.48 19.20 -10.01
C ASP A 125 -4.01 20.64 -9.90
N LYS A 126 -3.28 21.51 -9.21
CA LYS A 126 -3.70 22.90 -9.01
C LYS A 126 -3.79 23.71 -10.31
N ASP A 127 -2.99 23.32 -11.32
CA ASP A 127 -2.91 24.01 -12.60
C ASP A 127 -3.76 23.33 -13.70
N ASP A 128 -4.22 22.09 -13.46
CA ASP A 128 -5.04 21.34 -14.39
C ASP A 128 -5.98 20.36 -13.65
N ASN A 129 -7.19 20.80 -13.37
CA ASN A 129 -8.21 20.02 -12.65
C ASN A 129 -8.60 18.70 -13.35
N ASN A 130 -8.13 18.44 -14.57
CA ASN A 130 -8.34 17.16 -15.25
C ASN A 130 -7.26 16.13 -14.89
N LYS A 131 -6.20 16.55 -14.20
CA LYS A 131 -5.14 15.66 -13.76
C LYS A 131 -5.30 15.29 -12.30
N ILE A 132 -5.23 14.00 -12.03
CA ILE A 132 -5.21 13.46 -10.67
C ILE A 132 -3.77 13.21 -10.26
N GLN A 133 -3.42 13.64 -9.06
CA GLN A 133 -2.16 13.38 -8.40
C GLN A 133 -2.38 12.41 -7.23
N ILE A 134 -1.39 11.58 -6.96
CA ILE A 134 -1.37 10.74 -5.77
C ILE A 134 -0.20 11.18 -4.89
N LEU A 135 -0.52 11.70 -3.73
CA LEU A 135 0.44 12.25 -2.77
C LEU A 135 0.79 11.21 -1.68
N GLY A 136 1.76 11.53 -0.84
CA GLY A 136 2.12 10.73 0.34
C GLY A 136 2.83 9.41 0.05
N SER A 137 3.38 9.22 -1.14
CA SER A 137 4.15 8.01 -1.43
C SER A 137 5.61 8.15 -1.03
N CYS A 138 6.22 7.07 -0.61
CA CYS A 138 7.67 6.96 -0.52
C CYS A 138 8.28 7.12 -1.91
N CYS A 139 9.22 8.05 -2.05
CA CYS A 139 9.89 8.31 -3.32
C CYS A 139 10.57 7.03 -3.85
N SER A 140 11.58 6.54 -3.15
CA SER A 140 12.30 5.33 -3.54
C SER A 140 13.10 4.79 -2.37
N ALA A 141 12.61 3.79 -1.67
CA ALA A 141 13.38 3.10 -0.64
C ALA A 141 13.88 1.73 -1.13
N GLY A 142 14.73 1.11 -0.34
CA GLY A 142 15.29 -0.20 -0.68
C GLY A 142 16.24 -0.72 0.40
N LEU A 143 16.97 -1.76 0.06
CA LEU A 143 18.03 -2.34 0.89
C LEU A 143 19.29 -2.51 0.05
N GLY A 144 20.46 -2.23 0.61
CA GLY A 144 21.75 -2.35 -0.09
C GLY A 144 22.36 -1.00 -0.47
N THR A 145 23.08 -0.93 -1.58
CA THR A 145 23.71 0.30 -2.08
C THR A 145 23.07 0.73 -3.39
N ASN A 146 22.72 2.00 -3.49
CA ASN A 146 22.22 2.60 -4.72
C ASN A 146 22.89 3.97 -4.93
N ASN A 147 23.55 4.17 -6.06
CA ASN A 147 24.23 5.42 -6.41
C ASN A 147 25.09 5.97 -5.25
N ASN A 148 25.93 5.12 -4.66
CA ASN A 148 26.78 5.43 -3.51
C ASN A 148 26.05 5.80 -2.20
N LYS A 149 24.71 5.66 -2.14
CA LYS A 149 23.92 5.84 -0.92
C LYS A 149 23.69 4.50 -0.23
N LEU A 150 24.02 4.41 1.04
CA LEU A 150 23.78 3.21 1.83
C LEU A 150 22.32 3.16 2.28
N ARG A 151 21.59 2.18 1.77
CA ARG A 151 20.23 1.82 2.19
C ARG A 151 20.33 0.70 3.22
N ASN A 152 20.53 1.07 4.46
CA ASN A 152 20.86 0.11 5.53
C ASN A 152 19.65 -0.63 6.11
N GLY A 153 18.42 -0.30 5.68
CA GLY A 153 17.20 -0.95 6.14
C GLY A 153 16.80 -0.59 7.57
N SER A 154 17.45 0.42 8.19
CA SER A 154 17.03 0.90 9.50
C SER A 154 15.74 1.70 9.42
N ARG A 155 15.04 1.84 10.56
CA ARG A 155 13.89 2.72 10.70
C ARG A 155 14.23 4.15 10.27
N SER A 156 15.32 4.70 10.78
CA SER A 156 15.75 6.06 10.46
C SER A 156 15.95 6.26 8.95
N TYR A 157 16.51 5.26 8.25
CA TYR A 157 16.66 5.32 6.81
C TYR A 157 15.29 5.37 6.11
N TYR A 158 14.34 4.48 6.46
CA TYR A 158 13.04 4.44 5.80
C TYR A 158 12.18 5.68 6.06
N ILE A 159 12.43 6.42 7.13
CA ILE A 159 11.68 7.63 7.47
C ILE A 159 12.39 8.89 6.97
N ASN A 160 13.70 9.01 7.22
CA ASN A 160 14.46 10.25 7.06
C ASN A 160 15.47 10.23 5.89
N GLY A 161 15.69 9.07 5.27
CA GLY A 161 16.56 8.97 4.10
C GLY A 161 16.03 9.82 2.94
N ASP A 162 16.89 10.55 2.24
CA ASP A 162 16.50 11.48 1.17
C ASP A 162 15.65 10.82 0.08
N ASP A 163 15.91 9.54 -0.20
CA ASP A 163 15.16 8.77 -1.17
C ASP A 163 13.97 7.99 -0.58
N ALA A 164 13.76 8.08 0.73
CA ALA A 164 12.66 7.39 1.43
C ALA A 164 11.56 8.33 1.93
N LYS A 165 11.77 9.64 1.86
CA LYS A 165 10.79 10.65 2.29
C LYS A 165 9.50 10.57 1.48
N ALA A 166 8.42 10.99 2.08
CA ALA A 166 7.15 11.14 1.40
C ALA A 166 7.23 12.17 0.27
N VAL A 167 6.58 11.86 -0.83
CA VAL A 167 6.36 12.81 -1.92
C VAL A 167 5.21 13.73 -1.53
N THR A 168 5.50 15.02 -1.44
CA THR A 168 4.52 16.07 -1.19
C THR A 168 4.40 16.98 -2.42
N GLY A 169 3.30 17.71 -2.54
CA GLY A 169 3.09 18.64 -3.65
C GLY A 169 4.16 19.72 -3.79
N GLU A 170 4.88 20.03 -2.71
CA GLU A 170 5.86 21.12 -2.67
C GLU A 170 7.27 20.71 -3.08
N ASN A 171 7.64 19.46 -2.94
CA ASN A 171 9.04 19.03 -3.04
C ASN A 171 9.39 18.27 -4.31
N THR A 172 8.48 18.20 -5.29
CA THR A 172 8.73 17.30 -6.42
C THR A 172 8.09 17.74 -7.72
N GLY A 173 8.88 18.07 -8.67
CA GLY A 173 8.46 18.13 -10.07
C GLY A 173 8.31 16.76 -10.76
N TYR A 174 8.55 15.64 -10.10
CA TYR A 174 8.73 14.35 -10.79
C TYR A 174 7.82 13.20 -10.36
N TYR A 175 7.12 13.25 -9.22
CA TYR A 175 6.64 12.02 -8.60
C TYR A 175 5.14 11.92 -8.36
N TYR A 176 4.37 12.84 -8.88
CA TYR A 176 2.91 12.89 -8.68
C TYR A 176 2.15 11.70 -9.25
N THR A 177 2.70 11.05 -10.26
CA THR A 177 2.04 9.94 -10.98
C THR A 177 3.01 8.82 -11.31
N GLU A 178 3.93 8.52 -10.40
CA GLU A 178 4.86 7.43 -10.63
C GLU A 178 4.14 6.09 -10.73
N GLY A 179 4.50 5.27 -11.71
CA GLY A 179 3.81 4.02 -12.02
C GLY A 179 3.65 3.05 -10.86
N LYS A 180 4.61 3.01 -9.92
CA LYS A 180 4.53 2.16 -8.72
C LYS A 180 3.42 2.58 -7.74
N VAL A 181 3.04 3.85 -7.75
CA VAL A 181 1.97 4.38 -6.90
C VAL A 181 0.64 4.29 -7.64
N LEU A 182 0.59 4.83 -8.85
CA LEU A 182 -0.62 4.83 -9.69
C LEU A 182 -1.09 3.40 -9.98
N GLY A 183 -0.17 2.48 -10.24
CA GLY A 183 -0.50 1.07 -10.47
C GLY A 183 -1.22 0.45 -9.27
N GLY A 184 -0.77 0.71 -8.04
CA GLY A 184 -1.44 0.25 -6.82
C GLY A 184 -2.86 0.79 -6.68
N PHE A 185 -3.07 2.08 -6.98
CA PHE A 185 -4.39 2.71 -6.97
C PHE A 185 -5.33 2.12 -8.02
N ILE A 186 -4.86 1.96 -9.26
CA ILE A 186 -5.65 1.36 -10.34
C ILE A 186 -6.06 -0.07 -9.98
N MET A 187 -5.14 -0.87 -9.45
CA MET A 187 -5.44 -2.23 -9.01
C MET A 187 -6.47 -2.24 -7.88
N ALA A 188 -6.34 -1.37 -6.87
CA ALA A 188 -7.29 -1.27 -5.78
C ALA A 188 -8.69 -0.85 -6.27
N ALA A 189 -8.78 0.15 -7.16
CA ALA A 189 -10.03 0.60 -7.74
C ALA A 189 -10.68 -0.50 -8.57
N THR A 190 -9.91 -1.17 -9.43
CA THR A 190 -10.40 -2.27 -10.25
C THR A 190 -10.96 -3.43 -9.42
N GLU A 191 -10.27 -3.82 -8.35
CA GLU A 191 -10.75 -4.90 -7.48
C GLU A 191 -11.96 -4.47 -6.64
N TYR A 192 -12.02 -3.21 -6.22
CA TYR A 192 -13.18 -2.67 -5.53
C TYR A 192 -14.42 -2.68 -6.43
N GLU A 193 -14.29 -2.20 -7.66
CA GLU A 193 -15.35 -2.23 -8.66
C GLU A 193 -15.83 -3.66 -8.94
N ARG A 194 -14.90 -4.59 -9.19
CA ARG A 194 -15.23 -6.01 -9.43
C ARG A 194 -15.98 -6.65 -8.26
N ALA A 195 -15.64 -6.29 -7.04
CA ALA A 195 -16.26 -6.88 -5.85
C ALA A 195 -17.65 -6.32 -5.56
N TYR A 196 -17.90 -5.03 -5.86
CA TYR A 196 -19.07 -4.31 -5.35
C TYR A 196 -19.94 -3.64 -6.41
N GLN A 197 -19.53 -3.64 -7.68
CA GLN A 197 -20.24 -2.96 -8.77
C GLN A 197 -21.67 -3.47 -8.99
N ASN A 198 -21.94 -4.73 -8.67
CA ASN A 198 -23.27 -5.33 -8.82
C ASN A 198 -24.16 -5.19 -7.58
N GLN A 199 -23.64 -4.66 -6.48
CA GLN A 199 -24.38 -4.56 -5.21
C GLN A 199 -24.99 -3.19 -4.99
N ASP A 200 -24.42 -2.13 -5.59
CA ASP A 200 -24.90 -0.75 -5.45
C ASP A 200 -24.61 0.06 -6.70
N SER A 201 -25.41 -0.14 -7.75
CA SER A 201 -25.29 0.62 -9.01
C SER A 201 -25.50 2.15 -8.85
N LYS A 202 -25.80 2.61 -7.63
CA LYS A 202 -25.91 4.03 -7.27
C LYS A 202 -24.75 4.55 -6.43
N GLN A 203 -23.79 3.70 -6.02
CA GLN A 203 -22.66 4.08 -5.17
C GLN A 203 -21.29 3.81 -5.80
N ILE A 204 -21.23 3.59 -7.10
CA ILE A 204 -19.99 3.79 -7.82
C ILE A 204 -19.83 5.29 -7.96
N LEU A 205 -19.51 5.86 -6.84
CA LEU A 205 -19.01 7.21 -6.83
C LEU A 205 -17.66 7.14 -7.51
N PHE A 206 -17.56 7.72 -8.68
CA PHE A 206 -16.26 8.13 -9.17
C PHE A 206 -15.54 8.80 -8.01
N ALA A 207 -14.23 8.61 -7.88
CA ALA A 207 -13.43 9.24 -6.82
C ALA A 207 -13.76 10.74 -6.65
N ARG A 208 -14.19 11.40 -7.71
CA ARG A 208 -14.72 12.77 -7.75
C ARG A 208 -15.91 13.03 -6.82
N ASP A 209 -16.78 12.04 -6.62
CA ASP A 209 -18.01 12.22 -5.82
C ASP A 209 -17.77 11.86 -4.34
N LEU A 210 -16.66 11.17 -4.07
CA LEU A 210 -16.19 10.83 -2.71
C LEU A 210 -15.17 11.82 -2.17
N ALA A 211 -14.53 12.61 -3.04
CA ALA A 211 -13.59 13.62 -2.62
C ALA A 211 -14.35 14.80 -2.02
N PRO A 212 -14.34 15.00 -0.69
CA PRO A 212 -14.66 16.31 -0.17
C PRO A 212 -13.67 17.28 -0.83
N SER A 213 -14.11 18.48 -1.13
CA SER A 213 -13.27 19.55 -1.63
C SER A 213 -12.15 19.83 -0.62
N TYR A 214 -11.04 19.12 -0.72
CA TYR A 214 -9.85 19.44 0.03
C TYR A 214 -9.14 20.57 -0.71
N ASP A 215 -9.31 21.76 -0.15
CA ASP A 215 -8.48 22.89 -0.43
C ASP A 215 -7.13 22.63 0.27
N PHE A 216 -6.14 22.19 -0.49
CA PHE A 216 -4.75 22.11 -0.03
C PHE A 216 -4.11 23.48 -0.24
N THR A 217 -4.50 24.47 0.60
CA THR A 217 -3.72 25.69 0.78
C THR A 217 -2.54 25.46 1.71
#